data_53443c169a86be53568e1343bba9f4d4
#
_entry.id   53443c169a86be53568e1343bba9f4d4
#
_cell.length_a   1.000
_cell.length_b   1.000
_cell.length_c   1.000
_cell.angle_alpha   90.00
_cell.angle_beta   90.00
_cell.angle_gamma   90.00
#
_symmetry.space_group_name_H-M   'P 1'
#
loop_
_entity.id
_entity.type
_entity.pdbx_description
1 polymer ?
#
loop_
_entity_poly.entity_id
_entity_poly.type
_entity_poly.pdbx_seq_one_letter_code
_entity_poly.pdbx_strand_id
1 'polypeptide(L)'
;MKLLIVGLGSMGKRRARLTKGIDAAIQIVGVDTAESRRDEALRLGLADAAYATIGEAVAAEHPDAALVCTAPLAHATVIGELLDHDLPVFTELNLVSDGYRENMAKAAAKKLPLFLSSTMLYRRETQYIKQQVAEFGKPVHYIYHIGQYLPDWHPWENYKNFFVGNARTGGV
;
A
#
# COMPACT_ATOMS: atom_id res chain seq x y z
N MET A 1 16.60 7.29 -7.55
CA MET A 1 15.66 6.18 -7.38
C MET A 1 14.32 6.60 -7.96
N LYS A 2 13.71 5.72 -8.73
CA LYS A 2 12.39 5.93 -9.34
C LYS A 2 11.40 4.94 -8.75
N LEU A 3 10.32 5.44 -8.15
CA LEU A 3 9.34 4.65 -7.41
C LEU A 3 8.00 4.65 -8.14
N LEU A 4 7.48 3.47 -8.44
CA LEU A 4 6.15 3.30 -9.03
C LEU A 4 5.10 3.23 -7.92
N ILE A 5 4.05 4.07 -7.98
CA ILE A 5 2.90 4.00 -7.07
C ILE A 5 1.66 3.59 -7.85
N VAL A 6 1.15 2.39 -7.58
CA VAL A 6 -0.06 1.86 -8.21
C VAL A 6 -1.27 2.11 -7.33
N GLY A 7 -2.21 2.89 -7.84
CA GLY A 7 -3.36 3.42 -7.11
C GLY A 7 -3.10 4.82 -6.55
N LEU A 8 -3.63 5.85 -7.21
CA LEU A 8 -3.47 7.27 -6.85
C LEU A 8 -4.64 7.82 -6.04
N GLY A 9 -5.34 6.94 -5.32
CA GLY A 9 -6.34 7.30 -4.34
C GLY A 9 -5.74 7.94 -3.08
N SER A 10 -6.50 7.96 -1.98
CA SER A 10 -6.10 8.56 -0.71
C SER A 10 -4.73 8.03 -0.20
N MET A 11 -4.54 6.70 -0.22
CA MET A 11 -3.29 6.08 0.25
C MET A 11 -2.13 6.36 -0.71
N GLY A 12 -2.32 6.25 -2.03
CA GLY A 12 -1.26 6.55 -3.00
C GLY A 12 -0.78 7.99 -2.88
N LYS A 13 -1.70 8.96 -2.80
CA LYS A 13 -1.35 10.37 -2.57
C LYS A 13 -0.63 10.60 -1.24
N ARG A 14 -1.03 9.89 -0.18
CA ARG A 14 -0.33 9.94 1.11
C ARG A 14 1.09 9.37 1.00
N ARG A 15 1.27 8.23 0.35
CA ARG A 15 2.59 7.61 0.16
C ARG A 15 3.50 8.49 -0.69
N ALA A 16 2.98 9.09 -1.75
CA ALA A 16 3.73 10.05 -2.56
C ALA A 16 4.26 11.22 -1.72
N ARG A 17 3.39 11.86 -0.93
CA ARG A 17 3.81 12.95 -0.02
C ARG A 17 4.88 12.52 0.98
N LEU A 18 4.70 11.35 1.61
CA LEU A 18 5.66 10.85 2.60
C LEU A 18 7.01 10.52 1.95
N THR A 19 7.01 9.91 0.76
CA THR A 19 8.23 9.60 0.01
C THR A 19 9.00 10.86 -0.35
N LYS A 20 8.33 11.87 -0.91
CA LYS A 20 8.95 13.18 -1.20
C LYS A 20 9.44 13.89 0.07
N GLY A 21 8.78 13.69 1.20
CA GLY A 21 9.20 14.23 2.50
C GLY A 21 10.45 13.54 3.09
N ILE A 22 10.69 12.29 2.73
CA ILE A 22 11.90 11.54 3.14
C ILE A 22 13.09 11.95 2.26
N ASP A 23 12.88 11.96 0.95
CA ASP A 23 13.88 12.36 -0.02
C ASP A 23 13.19 12.96 -1.27
N ALA A 24 13.34 14.26 -1.43
CA ALA A 24 12.75 15.01 -2.56
C ALA A 24 13.33 14.60 -3.93
N ALA A 25 14.51 13.97 -3.97
CA ALA A 25 15.12 13.49 -5.21
C ALA A 25 14.50 12.19 -5.76
N ILE A 26 13.66 11.52 -4.98
CA ILE A 26 12.95 10.33 -5.47
C ILE A 26 11.92 10.77 -6.52
N GLN A 27 12.06 10.24 -7.73
CA GLN A 27 11.06 10.39 -8.79
C GLN A 27 9.89 9.44 -8.53
N ILE A 28 8.68 9.96 -8.63
CA ILE A 28 7.46 9.16 -8.43
C ILE A 28 6.72 9.02 -9.77
N VAL A 29 6.52 7.78 -10.16
CA VAL A 29 5.70 7.40 -11.31
C VAL A 29 4.36 6.89 -10.79
N GLY A 30 3.27 7.50 -11.21
CA GLY A 30 1.92 7.13 -10.79
C GLY A 30 1.24 6.19 -11.78
N VAL A 31 0.48 5.22 -11.28
CA VAL A 31 -0.44 4.41 -12.10
C VAL A 31 -1.83 4.41 -11.49
N ASP A 32 -2.82 4.79 -12.26
CA ASP A 32 -4.25 4.66 -11.89
C ASP A 32 -5.09 4.55 -13.17
N THR A 33 -6.12 3.72 -13.18
CA THR A 33 -7.03 3.59 -14.31
C THR A 33 -7.88 4.83 -14.53
N ALA A 34 -8.16 5.60 -13.46
CA ALA A 34 -8.93 6.84 -13.51
C ALA A 34 -8.04 8.01 -13.96
N GLU A 35 -8.32 8.59 -15.12
CA GLU A 35 -7.62 9.75 -15.66
C GLU A 35 -7.60 10.93 -14.68
N SER A 36 -8.75 11.24 -14.08
CA SER A 36 -8.88 12.32 -13.11
C SER A 36 -7.92 12.22 -11.92
N ARG A 37 -7.59 10.99 -11.47
CA ARG A 37 -6.63 10.76 -10.39
C ARG A 37 -5.19 10.95 -10.86
N ARG A 38 -4.89 10.57 -12.09
CA ARG A 38 -3.58 10.81 -12.71
C ARG A 38 -3.32 12.30 -12.85
N ASP A 39 -4.28 13.05 -13.41
CA ASP A 39 -4.21 14.49 -13.58
C ASP A 39 -4.08 15.23 -12.25
N GLU A 40 -4.85 14.80 -11.25
CA GLU A 40 -4.75 15.36 -9.90
C GLU A 40 -3.35 15.14 -9.30
N ALA A 41 -2.80 13.93 -9.43
CA ALA A 41 -1.48 13.61 -8.88
C ALA A 41 -0.38 14.45 -9.54
N LEU A 42 -0.42 14.62 -10.87
CA LEU A 42 0.50 15.46 -11.62
C LEU A 42 0.35 16.95 -11.22
N ARG A 43 -0.87 17.46 -11.19
CA ARG A 43 -1.16 18.86 -10.83
C ARG A 43 -0.71 19.21 -9.40
N LEU A 44 -0.78 18.26 -8.48
CA LEU A 44 -0.35 18.43 -7.08
C LEU A 44 1.15 18.19 -6.88
N GLY A 45 1.91 17.87 -7.92
CA GLY A 45 3.33 17.52 -7.82
C GLY A 45 3.61 16.25 -7.01
N LEU A 46 2.62 15.36 -6.91
CA LEU A 46 2.72 14.08 -6.20
C LEU A 46 3.31 12.97 -7.07
N ALA A 47 3.20 13.11 -8.37
CA ALA A 47 3.84 12.24 -9.35
C ALA A 47 4.56 13.11 -10.40
N ASP A 48 5.70 12.61 -10.85
CA ASP A 48 6.52 13.26 -11.90
C ASP A 48 6.05 12.82 -13.30
N ALA A 49 5.47 11.60 -13.38
CA ALA A 49 4.77 11.05 -14.55
C ALA A 49 3.59 10.17 -14.09
N ALA A 50 2.60 9.97 -14.96
CA ALA A 50 1.45 9.12 -14.63
C ALA A 50 0.93 8.37 -15.87
N TYR A 51 0.54 7.09 -15.68
CA TYR A 51 0.14 6.15 -16.72
C TYR A 51 -1.16 5.44 -16.37
N ALA A 52 -1.84 4.90 -17.38
CA ALA A 52 -3.06 4.15 -17.18
C ALA A 52 -2.79 2.71 -16.71
N THR A 53 -1.66 2.12 -17.12
CA THR A 53 -1.30 0.73 -16.85
C THR A 53 0.11 0.60 -16.30
N ILE A 54 0.37 -0.50 -15.59
CA ILE A 54 1.70 -0.84 -15.08
C ILE A 54 2.68 -1.07 -16.23
N GLY A 55 2.25 -1.79 -17.28
CA GLY A 55 3.10 -2.09 -18.43
C GLY A 55 3.60 -0.83 -19.15
N GLU A 56 2.72 0.17 -19.37
CA GLU A 56 3.13 1.47 -19.94
C GLU A 56 4.15 2.18 -19.05
N ALA A 57 3.90 2.25 -17.74
CA ALA A 57 4.78 2.91 -16.80
C ALA A 57 6.16 2.24 -16.72
N VAL A 58 6.20 0.91 -16.66
CA VAL A 58 7.47 0.16 -16.62
C VAL A 58 8.27 0.31 -17.90
N ALA A 59 7.61 0.23 -19.06
CA ALA A 59 8.26 0.39 -20.36
C ALA A 59 8.85 1.79 -20.58
N ALA A 60 8.15 2.82 -20.11
CA ALA A 60 8.59 4.21 -20.28
C ALA A 60 9.62 4.65 -19.25
N GLU A 61 9.47 4.21 -18.01
CA GLU A 61 10.14 4.84 -16.87
C GLU A 61 11.20 3.95 -16.19
N HIS A 62 11.15 2.65 -16.37
CA HIS A 62 12.06 1.67 -15.72
C HIS A 62 12.19 1.91 -14.20
N PRO A 63 11.11 1.78 -13.42
CA PRO A 63 11.15 2.02 -11.98
C PRO A 63 12.01 1.00 -11.23
N ASP A 64 12.58 1.42 -10.09
CA ASP A 64 13.43 0.57 -9.24
C ASP A 64 12.62 -0.29 -8.26
N ALA A 65 11.42 0.15 -7.89
CA ALA A 65 10.54 -0.53 -6.94
C ALA A 65 9.11 -0.02 -7.09
N ALA A 66 8.14 -0.74 -6.50
CA ALA A 66 6.73 -0.39 -6.57
C ALA A 66 6.03 -0.38 -5.20
N LEU A 67 5.06 0.56 -5.04
CA LEU A 67 4.10 0.59 -3.95
C LEU A 67 2.71 0.28 -4.46
N VAL A 68 2.02 -0.67 -3.82
CA VAL A 68 0.62 -1.01 -4.13
C VAL A 68 -0.30 -0.32 -3.15
N CYS A 69 -1.10 0.61 -3.67
CA CYS A 69 -2.05 1.44 -2.91
C CYS A 69 -3.48 1.35 -3.48
N THR A 70 -3.79 0.27 -4.16
CA THR A 70 -5.09 -0.01 -4.78
C THR A 70 -6.13 -0.47 -3.75
N ALA A 71 -7.37 -0.70 -4.20
CA ALA A 71 -8.37 -1.37 -3.37
C ALA A 71 -7.96 -2.82 -3.06
N PRO A 72 -8.33 -3.37 -1.88
CA PRO A 72 -7.86 -4.68 -1.41
C PRO A 72 -8.07 -5.84 -2.40
N LEU A 73 -9.17 -5.85 -3.13
CA LEU A 73 -9.48 -6.91 -4.10
C LEU A 73 -8.57 -6.89 -5.34
N ALA A 74 -7.90 -5.79 -5.62
CA ALA A 74 -6.97 -5.67 -6.74
C ALA A 74 -5.52 -6.04 -6.35
N HIS A 75 -5.21 -6.15 -5.06
CA HIS A 75 -3.84 -6.35 -4.58
C HIS A 75 -3.18 -7.58 -5.20
N ALA A 76 -3.86 -8.72 -5.20
CA ALA A 76 -3.29 -9.97 -5.70
C ALA A 76 -2.81 -9.87 -7.15
N THR A 77 -3.66 -9.33 -8.02
CA THR A 77 -3.36 -9.16 -9.46
C THR A 77 -2.25 -8.14 -9.67
N VAL A 78 -2.34 -6.99 -9.01
CA VAL A 78 -1.35 -5.91 -9.13
C VAL A 78 0.02 -6.34 -8.62
N ILE A 79 0.09 -7.03 -7.47
CA ILE A 79 1.35 -7.57 -6.94
C ILE A 79 1.94 -8.58 -7.92
N GLY A 80 1.11 -9.50 -8.44
CA GLY A 80 1.54 -10.51 -9.40
C GLY A 80 2.15 -9.90 -10.66
N GLU A 81 1.51 -8.88 -11.24
CA GLU A 81 1.98 -8.15 -12.41
C GLU A 81 3.31 -7.42 -12.14
N LEU A 82 3.44 -6.73 -11.01
CA LEU A 82 4.68 -6.05 -10.63
C LEU A 82 5.85 -7.02 -10.46
N LEU A 83 5.60 -8.18 -9.84
CA LEU A 83 6.61 -9.23 -9.72
C LEU A 83 6.98 -9.85 -11.09
N ASP A 84 6.06 -9.89 -12.06
CA ASP A 84 6.36 -10.33 -13.43
C ASP A 84 7.31 -9.35 -14.13
N HIS A 85 7.24 -8.08 -13.80
CA HIS A 85 8.17 -7.03 -14.22
C HIS A 85 9.46 -6.94 -13.39
N ASP A 86 9.74 -7.93 -12.53
CA ASP A 86 10.94 -8.01 -11.68
C ASP A 86 11.10 -6.85 -10.68
N LEU A 87 9.99 -6.24 -10.27
CA LEU A 87 10.01 -5.13 -9.32
C LEU A 87 9.88 -5.61 -7.87
N PRO A 88 10.73 -5.13 -6.95
CA PRO A 88 10.48 -5.18 -5.52
C PRO A 88 9.16 -4.48 -5.16
N VAL A 89 8.35 -5.08 -4.30
CA VAL A 89 7.01 -4.59 -3.98
C VAL A 89 6.83 -4.30 -2.51
N PHE A 90 6.38 -3.10 -2.20
CA PHE A 90 5.76 -2.75 -0.92
C PHE A 90 4.26 -2.63 -1.12
N THR A 91 3.46 -3.39 -0.39
CA THR A 91 1.99 -3.33 -0.49
C THR A 91 1.34 -2.79 0.76
N GLU A 92 0.24 -2.05 0.61
CA GLU A 92 -0.66 -1.72 1.71
C GLU A 92 -1.32 -2.98 2.26
N LEU A 93 -1.99 -2.85 3.41
CA LEU A 93 -2.62 -3.97 4.10
C LEU A 93 -3.44 -4.84 3.15
N ASN A 94 -3.12 -6.12 3.16
CA ASN A 94 -3.80 -7.13 2.38
C ASN A 94 -4.94 -7.69 3.24
N LEU A 95 -6.16 -7.21 2.98
CA LEU A 95 -7.36 -7.57 3.76
C LEU A 95 -8.01 -8.87 3.28
N VAL A 96 -7.51 -9.44 2.19
CA VAL A 96 -7.97 -10.71 1.62
C VAL A 96 -6.78 -11.62 1.34
N SER A 97 -6.99 -12.93 1.41
CA SER A 97 -5.93 -13.94 1.21
C SER A 97 -5.76 -14.35 -0.26
N ASP A 98 -6.55 -13.79 -1.16
CA ASP A 98 -6.51 -14.11 -2.59
C ASP A 98 -5.11 -13.89 -3.17
N GLY A 99 -4.57 -14.88 -3.88
CA GLY A 99 -3.26 -14.82 -4.53
C GLY A 99 -2.04 -14.68 -3.60
N TYR A 100 -2.24 -14.77 -2.29
CA TYR A 100 -1.17 -14.55 -1.31
C TYR A 100 -0.03 -15.56 -1.45
N ARG A 101 -0.38 -16.86 -1.53
CA ARG A 101 0.61 -17.94 -1.65
C ARG A 101 1.37 -17.88 -2.96
N GLU A 102 0.66 -17.63 -4.04
CA GLU A 102 1.20 -17.52 -5.39
C GLU A 102 2.19 -16.37 -5.50
N ASN A 103 1.82 -15.19 -5.00
CA ASN A 103 2.69 -14.02 -5.00
C ASN A 103 3.91 -14.19 -4.10
N MET A 104 3.74 -14.80 -2.92
CA MET A 104 4.87 -15.13 -2.04
C MET A 104 5.84 -16.10 -2.69
N ALA A 105 5.32 -17.16 -3.34
CA ALA A 105 6.15 -18.13 -4.06
C ALA A 105 6.87 -17.48 -5.25
N LYS A 106 6.18 -16.63 -6.02
CA LYS A 106 6.74 -15.87 -7.14
C LYS A 106 7.88 -14.95 -6.68
N ALA A 107 7.64 -14.15 -5.63
CA ALA A 107 8.63 -13.26 -5.06
C ALA A 107 9.88 -14.03 -4.57
N ALA A 108 9.67 -15.15 -3.86
CA ALA A 108 10.76 -16.00 -3.39
C ALA A 108 11.58 -16.61 -4.55
N ALA A 109 10.92 -17.15 -5.58
CA ALA A 109 11.58 -17.72 -6.75
C ALA A 109 12.44 -16.69 -7.49
N LYS A 110 11.96 -15.45 -7.59
CA LYS A 110 12.67 -14.33 -8.22
C LYS A 110 13.65 -13.60 -7.29
N LYS A 111 13.69 -13.96 -6.00
CA LYS A 111 14.46 -13.28 -4.94
C LYS A 111 14.13 -11.79 -4.83
N LEU A 112 12.87 -11.43 -5.07
CA LEU A 112 12.39 -10.07 -4.98
C LEU A 112 11.81 -9.81 -3.59
N PRO A 113 12.13 -8.66 -2.96
CA PRO A 113 11.45 -8.22 -1.76
C PRO A 113 9.95 -8.02 -2.01
N LEU A 114 9.13 -8.66 -1.19
CA LEU A 114 7.70 -8.40 -1.10
C LEU A 114 7.37 -8.06 0.35
N PHE A 115 7.07 -6.80 0.62
CA PHE A 115 6.89 -6.27 1.95
C PHE A 115 5.47 -5.77 2.19
N LEU A 116 4.86 -6.20 3.28
CA LEU A 116 3.53 -5.76 3.70
C LEU A 116 3.62 -4.57 4.66
N SER A 117 2.87 -3.51 4.39
CA SER A 117 2.70 -2.38 5.30
C SER A 117 2.12 -2.84 6.64
N SER A 118 2.74 -2.41 7.72
CA SER A 118 2.25 -2.64 9.07
C SER A 118 2.55 -1.44 9.96
N THR A 119 1.82 -0.35 9.74
CA THR A 119 2.03 0.93 10.44
C THR A 119 2.08 0.77 11.95
N MET A 120 1.25 -0.13 12.50
CA MET A 120 1.17 -0.35 13.95
C MET A 120 2.47 -0.87 14.55
N LEU A 121 3.23 -1.69 13.80
CA LEU A 121 4.51 -2.24 14.28
C LEU A 121 5.58 -1.15 14.51
N TYR A 122 5.48 -0.02 13.81
CA TYR A 122 6.47 1.06 13.88
C TYR A 122 6.07 2.19 14.82
N ARG A 123 4.92 2.10 15.48
CA ARG A 123 4.50 3.09 16.48
C ARG A 123 5.33 2.96 17.74
N ARG A 124 5.66 4.11 18.36
CA ARG A 124 6.45 4.16 19.61
C ARG A 124 5.80 3.36 20.73
N GLU A 125 4.47 3.46 20.85
CA GLU A 125 3.69 2.73 21.85
C GLU A 125 3.81 1.22 21.66
N THR A 126 3.74 0.74 20.42
CA THR A 126 3.88 -0.69 20.10
C THR A 126 5.31 -1.17 20.39
N GLN A 127 6.33 -0.39 20.04
CA GLN A 127 7.72 -0.73 20.33
C GLN A 127 7.98 -0.77 21.84
N TYR A 128 7.42 0.19 22.59
CA TYR A 128 7.50 0.20 24.06
C TYR A 128 6.84 -1.05 24.67
N ILE A 129 5.61 -1.38 24.26
CA ILE A 129 4.92 -2.58 24.74
C ILE A 129 5.74 -3.84 24.42
N LYS A 130 6.28 -3.95 23.20
CA LYS A 130 7.13 -5.08 22.78
C LYS A 130 8.34 -5.23 23.69
N GLN A 131 9.01 -4.12 24.03
CA GLN A 131 10.15 -4.13 24.95
C GLN A 131 9.71 -4.58 26.33
N GLN A 132 8.66 -4.01 26.91
CA GLN A 132 8.17 -4.37 28.26
C GLN A 132 7.77 -5.84 28.35
N VAL A 133 7.10 -6.40 27.32
CA VAL A 133 6.76 -7.82 27.27
C VAL A 133 8.01 -8.69 27.21
N ALA A 134 9.04 -8.29 26.45
CA ALA A 134 10.30 -9.03 26.40
C ALA A 134 11.04 -9.01 27.73
N GLU A 135 11.08 -7.86 28.41
CA GLU A 135 11.71 -7.70 29.74
C GLU A 135 10.96 -8.50 30.84
N PHE A 136 9.63 -8.55 30.74
CA PHE A 136 8.81 -9.32 31.69
C PHE A 136 9.05 -10.84 31.61
N GLY A 137 9.40 -11.38 30.45
CA GLY A 137 9.87 -12.75 30.25
C GLY A 137 8.86 -13.85 30.55
N LYS A 138 7.58 -13.54 30.73
CA LYS A 138 6.50 -14.48 31.00
C LYS A 138 5.34 -14.27 30.03
N PRO A 139 4.47 -15.28 29.83
CA PRO A 139 3.26 -15.12 29.05
C PRO A 139 2.39 -13.98 29.60
N VAL A 140 1.87 -13.14 28.72
CA VAL A 140 0.98 -12.02 29.06
C VAL A 140 -0.36 -12.19 28.35
N HIS A 141 -1.44 -11.80 29.03
CA HIS A 141 -2.71 -11.58 28.37
C HIS A 141 -2.71 -10.18 27.74
N TYR A 142 -3.12 -10.13 26.47
CA TYR A 142 -3.16 -8.90 25.72
C TYR A 142 -4.51 -8.73 25.05
N ILE A 143 -5.13 -7.57 25.25
CA ILE A 143 -6.34 -7.15 24.56
C ILE A 143 -6.03 -5.83 23.86
N TYR A 144 -6.20 -5.81 22.55
CA TYR A 144 -6.10 -4.62 21.75
C TYR A 144 -7.43 -4.35 21.06
N HIS A 145 -8.02 -3.21 21.34
CA HIS A 145 -9.26 -2.79 20.71
C HIS A 145 -9.04 -1.48 19.97
N ILE A 146 -9.38 -1.45 18.69
CA ILE A 146 -9.41 -0.27 17.86
C ILE A 146 -10.74 -0.25 17.12
N GLY A 147 -11.40 0.87 17.14
CA GLY A 147 -12.66 1.08 16.45
C GLY A 147 -12.73 2.49 15.91
N GLN A 148 -13.50 2.67 14.86
CA GLN A 148 -13.80 3.98 14.30
C GLN A 148 -15.25 3.98 13.80
N TYR A 149 -15.96 5.06 14.08
CA TYR A 149 -17.29 5.27 13.55
C TYR A 149 -17.18 5.58 12.05
N LEU A 150 -17.62 4.64 11.22
CA LEU A 150 -17.41 4.69 9.77
C LEU A 150 -17.96 5.96 9.09
N PRO A 151 -19.15 6.48 9.45
CA PRO A 151 -19.65 7.72 8.85
C PRO A 151 -18.74 8.94 9.04
N ASP A 152 -17.97 8.99 10.13
CA ASP A 152 -17.07 10.10 10.43
C ASP A 152 -15.66 9.89 9.89
N TRP A 153 -15.33 8.64 9.50
CA TRP A 153 -13.98 8.32 9.02
C TRP A 153 -13.68 8.93 7.65
N HIS A 154 -14.68 8.90 6.75
CA HIS A 154 -14.62 9.48 5.43
C HIS A 154 -15.92 10.25 5.16
N PRO A 155 -16.15 11.42 5.79
CA PRO A 155 -17.42 12.14 5.73
C PRO A 155 -17.78 12.62 4.30
N TRP A 156 -16.82 12.62 3.39
CA TRP A 156 -17.01 12.95 1.96
C TRP A 156 -17.42 11.75 1.11
N GLU A 157 -17.45 10.54 1.67
CA GLU A 157 -17.81 9.29 0.97
C GLU A 157 -18.94 8.56 1.71
N ASN A 158 -19.77 7.85 0.95
CA ASN A 158 -20.71 6.92 1.58
C ASN A 158 -19.94 5.67 2.04
N TYR A 159 -19.83 5.45 3.35
CA TYR A 159 -19.10 4.31 3.95
C TYR A 159 -19.57 2.95 3.42
N LYS A 160 -20.83 2.81 2.95
CA LYS A 160 -21.36 1.57 2.36
C LYS A 160 -20.70 1.22 1.02
N ASN A 161 -20.14 2.22 0.33
CA ASN A 161 -19.45 2.04 -0.95
C ASN A 161 -17.93 1.91 -0.79
N PHE A 162 -17.44 2.04 0.44
CA PHE A 162 -16.03 1.93 0.76
C PHE A 162 -15.69 0.48 1.16
N PHE A 163 -14.42 0.06 0.96
CA PHE A 163 -14.02 -1.34 1.21
C PHE A 163 -14.31 -1.84 2.63
N VAL A 164 -14.29 -0.97 3.64
CA VAL A 164 -14.61 -1.33 5.04
C VAL A 164 -16.08 -1.62 5.28
N GLY A 165 -16.98 -1.16 4.43
CA GLY A 165 -18.41 -1.50 4.47
C GLY A 165 -18.75 -2.84 3.79
N ASN A 166 -17.75 -3.61 3.34
CA ASN A 166 -17.93 -4.87 2.67
C ASN A 166 -17.34 -6.01 3.52
N ALA A 167 -18.18 -6.99 3.88
CA ALA A 167 -17.78 -8.15 4.71
C ALA A 167 -16.57 -8.91 4.14
N ARG A 168 -16.39 -9.01 2.82
CA ARG A 168 -15.25 -9.68 2.20
C ARG A 168 -13.93 -8.93 2.39
N THR A 169 -13.97 -7.61 2.53
CA THR A 169 -12.77 -6.77 2.61
C THR A 169 -12.50 -6.20 4.01
N GLY A 170 -13.07 -6.80 5.02
CA GLY A 170 -12.84 -6.46 6.42
C GLY A 170 -13.90 -5.56 7.04
N GLY A 171 -15.05 -5.42 6.39
CA GLY A 171 -16.23 -4.80 6.96
C GLY A 171 -16.94 -5.67 7.99
N VAL A 172 -17.80 -5.06 8.77
CA VAL A 172 -18.70 -5.71 9.74
C VAL A 172 -19.92 -6.28 9.04
#